data_7c53d221e96e2d7f04f8786cb69c7a49
#
_entry.id   7c53d221e96e2d7f04f8786cb69c7a49
#
_cell.length_a   1.000
_cell.length_b   1.000
_cell.length_c   1.000
_cell.angle_alpha   90.00
_cell.angle_beta   90.00
_cell.angle_gamma   90.00
#
_symmetry.space_group_name_H-M   'P 1'
#
loop_
_entity.id
_entity.type
_entity.pdbx_description
1 polymer ?
#
loop_
_entity_poly.entity_id
_entity_poly.type
_entity_poly.pdbx_seq_one_letter_code
_entity_poly.pdbx_strand_id
1 'polypeptide(L)'
;GDLYSQLAARYEKAVDFDGAGSITILAVTTMPGDDVTHPVPDNTGYITEGQFYLRNGRIEPFGSLSRLKQQVNKGVDKFVEIDGKKVNINKTREDHRTIMDAMIKLYAQYKETVEKQSMGFKMSTWDQKLLKYGAMFEEKMMDLSVNIDLIDALDLGWKILAECFDRTEVGIPSKLSDKFWPK
;
A
#
# COMPACT_ATOMS: atom_id res chain seq x y z
N GLY A 1 10.40 -23.20 21.29
CA GLY A 1 9.73 -23.55 20.73
C GLY A 1 8.43 -23.84 20.00
N ASP A 2 7.32 -23.86 20.74
CA ASP A 2 6.03 -24.26 20.20
C ASP A 2 5.18 -23.08 19.64
N LEU A 3 5.60 -21.85 19.92
CA LEU A 3 4.84 -20.64 19.54
C LEU A 3 4.61 -20.53 18.03
N TYR A 4 5.65 -20.76 17.22
CA TYR A 4 5.52 -20.71 15.76
C TYR A 4 4.51 -21.74 15.25
N SER A 5 4.59 -22.98 15.69
CA SER A 5 3.70 -24.07 15.28
C SER A 5 2.24 -23.79 15.71
N GLN A 6 2.04 -23.26 16.90
CA GLN A 6 0.72 -22.90 17.39
C GLN A 6 0.10 -21.74 16.59
N LEU A 7 0.88 -20.71 16.26
CA LEU A 7 0.42 -19.61 15.41
C LEU A 7 0.13 -20.10 13.99
N ALA A 8 1.01 -20.90 13.40
CA ALA A 8 0.80 -21.47 12.07
C ALA A 8 -0.49 -22.28 12.00
N ALA A 9 -0.73 -23.17 12.99
CA ALA A 9 -1.95 -23.97 13.07
C ALA A 9 -3.25 -23.14 13.18
N ARG A 10 -3.16 -21.90 13.68
CA ARG A 10 -4.30 -20.99 13.71
C ARG A 10 -4.49 -20.29 12.35
N TYR A 11 -3.41 -19.84 11.73
CA TYR A 11 -3.47 -19.11 10.46
C TYR A 11 -3.75 -20.01 9.26
N GLU A 12 -3.40 -21.28 9.29
CA GLU A 12 -3.76 -22.24 8.23
C GLU A 12 -5.27 -22.46 8.06
N LYS A 13 -6.08 -21.95 9.01
CA LYS A 13 -7.54 -21.90 8.88
C LYS A 13 -8.05 -20.86 7.90
N ALA A 14 -7.20 -19.95 7.46
CA ALA A 14 -7.47 -19.03 6.36
C ALA A 14 -7.36 -19.78 5.03
N VAL A 15 -8.46 -20.33 4.57
CA VAL A 15 -8.51 -21.21 3.39
C VAL A 15 -9.56 -20.74 2.39
N ASP A 16 -9.38 -21.13 1.16
CA ASP A 16 -10.36 -21.02 0.08
C ASP A 16 -10.94 -22.41 -0.18
N PHE A 17 -12.25 -22.54 -0.04
CA PHE A 17 -12.96 -23.79 -0.26
C PHE A 17 -13.57 -23.78 -1.65
N ASP A 18 -13.28 -24.79 -2.44
CA ASP A 18 -13.86 -24.94 -3.76
C ASP A 18 -15.40 -25.03 -3.66
N GLY A 19 -16.09 -24.11 -4.33
CA GLY A 19 -17.54 -23.99 -4.33
C GLY A 19 -18.21 -23.55 -3.03
N ALA A 20 -17.43 -23.17 -1.99
CA ALA A 20 -18.00 -22.80 -0.68
C ALA A 20 -17.50 -21.45 -0.13
N GLY A 21 -16.57 -20.79 -0.82
CA GLY A 21 -16.05 -19.48 -0.42
C GLY A 21 -14.76 -19.55 0.39
N SER A 22 -14.29 -18.41 0.89
CA SER A 22 -12.99 -18.25 1.53
C SER A 22 -13.09 -17.67 2.94
N ILE A 23 -12.08 -17.96 3.76
CA ILE A 23 -11.87 -17.37 5.08
C ILE A 23 -10.63 -16.50 5.01
N THR A 24 -10.78 -15.20 5.32
CA THR A 24 -9.69 -14.25 5.48
C THR A 24 -9.50 -13.93 6.95
N ILE A 25 -8.27 -14.00 7.45
CA ILE A 25 -7.92 -13.66 8.83
C ILE A 25 -7.11 -12.37 8.83
N LEU A 26 -7.62 -11.34 9.52
CA LEU A 26 -6.89 -10.12 9.86
C LEU A 26 -6.50 -10.21 11.34
N ALA A 27 -5.28 -10.65 11.59
CA ALA A 27 -4.77 -10.77 12.95
C ALA A 27 -4.21 -9.43 13.44
N VAL A 28 -4.64 -8.99 14.61
CA VAL A 28 -4.12 -7.77 15.26
C VAL A 28 -3.21 -8.20 16.40
N THR A 29 -1.96 -7.75 16.34
CA THR A 29 -0.97 -7.98 17.41
C THR A 29 -0.43 -6.66 17.93
N THR A 30 -0.08 -6.63 19.21
CA THR A 30 0.68 -5.52 19.77
C THR A 30 2.18 -5.78 19.64
N MET A 31 2.95 -4.70 19.62
CA MET A 31 4.41 -4.76 19.61
C MET A 31 4.96 -4.10 20.89
N PRO A 32 5.23 -4.88 21.95
CA PRO A 32 5.80 -4.34 23.17
C PRO A 32 7.10 -3.59 22.89
N GLY A 33 7.22 -2.35 23.36
CA GLY A 33 8.39 -1.50 23.12
C GLY A 33 8.60 -1.07 21.68
N ASP A 34 7.57 -1.16 20.80
CA ASP A 34 7.67 -0.91 19.36
C ASP A 34 8.68 -1.85 18.66
N ASP A 35 8.87 -3.04 19.24
CA ASP A 35 9.84 -4.03 18.79
C ASP A 35 9.20 -5.05 17.83
N VAL A 36 9.49 -4.90 16.53
CA VAL A 36 9.02 -5.83 15.48
C VAL A 36 9.64 -7.22 15.60
N THR A 37 10.75 -7.36 16.31
CA THR A 37 11.45 -8.64 16.51
C THR A 37 10.90 -9.42 17.69
N HIS A 38 9.92 -8.87 18.43
CA HIS A 38 9.20 -9.62 19.45
C HIS A 38 8.58 -10.89 18.84
N PRO A 39 8.69 -12.06 19.49
CA PRO A 39 8.33 -13.35 18.89
C PRO A 39 6.93 -13.44 18.27
N VAL A 40 5.94 -12.76 18.81
CA VAL A 40 4.57 -12.82 18.26
C VAL A 40 4.44 -12.04 16.96
N PRO A 41 4.75 -10.74 16.87
CA PRO A 41 4.69 -10.01 15.60
C PRO A 41 5.68 -10.57 14.57
N ASP A 42 6.87 -10.98 14.96
CA ASP A 42 7.88 -11.53 14.05
C ASP A 42 7.40 -12.83 13.39
N ASN A 43 6.98 -13.81 14.18
CA ASN A 43 6.45 -15.07 13.64
C ASN A 43 5.17 -14.86 12.82
N THR A 44 4.28 -13.98 13.26
CA THR A 44 3.07 -13.63 12.51
C THR A 44 3.42 -13.07 11.13
N GLY A 45 4.43 -12.20 11.06
CA GLY A 45 4.94 -11.64 9.82
C GLY A 45 5.51 -12.70 8.86
N TYR A 46 6.14 -13.76 9.37
CA TYR A 46 6.62 -14.87 8.54
C TYR A 46 5.52 -15.79 8.02
N ILE A 47 4.50 -16.04 8.83
CA ILE A 47 3.44 -17.01 8.50
C ILE A 47 2.42 -16.41 7.53
N THR A 48 2.06 -15.15 7.71
CA THR A 48 0.99 -14.48 6.95
C THR A 48 1.44 -13.97 5.58
N GLU A 49 0.50 -13.72 4.68
CA GLU A 49 0.78 -13.21 3.32
C GLU A 49 1.18 -11.73 3.29
N GLY A 50 0.93 -10.99 4.35
CA GLY A 50 1.28 -9.58 4.44
C GLY A 50 1.06 -9.03 5.83
N GLN A 51 1.53 -7.81 6.05
CA GLN A 51 1.39 -7.11 7.31
C GLN A 51 1.20 -5.61 7.10
N PHE A 52 0.36 -5.02 7.93
CA PHE A 52 0.25 -3.59 8.08
C PHE A 52 0.93 -3.17 9.37
N TYR A 53 1.89 -2.28 9.25
CA TYR A 53 2.59 -1.69 10.37
C TYR A 53 1.94 -0.34 10.68
N LEU A 54 1.42 -0.19 11.90
CA LEU A 54 0.75 1.05 12.33
C LEU A 54 1.65 1.81 13.31
N ARG A 55 1.81 3.10 13.06
CA ARG A 55 2.54 4.00 13.93
C ARG A 55 1.87 5.36 13.97
N ASN A 56 1.62 5.88 15.18
CA ASN A 56 1.03 7.21 15.38
C ASN A 56 -0.28 7.44 14.61
N GLY A 57 -1.17 6.44 14.57
CA GLY A 57 -2.46 6.52 13.87
C GLY A 57 -2.40 6.50 12.36
N ARG A 58 -1.26 6.07 11.78
CA ARG A 58 -1.05 5.95 10.33
C ARG A 58 -0.46 4.60 9.96
N ILE A 59 -0.67 4.18 8.72
CA ILE A 59 0.07 3.06 8.16
C ILE A 59 1.50 3.52 7.89
N GLU A 60 2.47 2.76 8.40
CA GLU A 60 3.88 2.98 8.10
C GLU A 60 4.25 2.11 6.89
N PRO A 61 4.46 2.69 5.69
CA PRO A 61 4.56 1.92 4.45
C PRO A 61 5.86 1.15 4.31
N PHE A 62 6.95 1.58 4.96
CA PHE A 62 8.25 0.92 4.84
C PHE A 62 8.34 -0.35 5.68
N GLY A 63 7.62 -0.41 6.80
CA GLY A 63 7.47 -1.62 7.62
C GLY A 63 6.34 -2.53 7.17
N SER A 64 5.46 -2.04 6.32
CA SER A 64 4.34 -2.79 5.77
C SER A 64 4.76 -3.56 4.52
N LEU A 65 4.17 -4.74 4.34
CA LEU A 65 4.52 -5.58 3.21
C LEU A 65 3.34 -6.43 2.75
N SER A 66 3.34 -6.79 1.45
CA SER A 66 2.47 -7.82 0.89
C SER A 66 3.29 -8.75 -0.02
N ARG A 67 3.27 -10.05 0.25
CA ARG A 67 3.90 -11.07 -0.60
C ARG A 67 3.16 -11.23 -1.93
N LEU A 68 1.89 -10.84 -1.96
CA LEU A 68 1.04 -10.91 -3.15
C LEU A 68 1.12 -9.64 -4.03
N LYS A 69 1.96 -8.66 -3.68
CA LYS A 69 2.14 -7.41 -4.42
C LYS A 69 2.38 -7.63 -5.93
N GLN A 70 3.07 -8.70 -6.29
CA GLN A 70 3.34 -9.02 -7.69
C GLN A 70 2.09 -9.39 -8.49
N GLN A 71 1.02 -9.81 -7.83
CA GLN A 71 -0.19 -10.29 -8.48
C GLN A 71 -1.14 -9.15 -8.89
N VAL A 72 -1.05 -7.99 -8.26
CA VAL A 72 -1.90 -6.83 -8.59
C VAL A 72 -1.62 -6.22 -9.97
N ASN A 73 -0.54 -6.61 -10.63
CA ASN A 73 -0.21 -6.16 -11.98
C ASN A 73 -1.06 -6.76 -13.08
N LYS A 74 -1.81 -7.81 -12.79
CA LYS A 74 -2.52 -8.57 -13.81
C LYS A 74 -3.91 -8.02 -14.08
N GLY A 75 -4.13 -6.71 -14.07
CA GLY A 75 -5.42 -6.01 -14.29
C GLY A 75 -6.36 -6.59 -15.35
N VAL A 76 -6.40 -7.93 -15.43
CA VAL A 76 -7.27 -8.68 -16.35
C VAL A 76 -8.59 -8.91 -15.64
N ASP A 77 -9.66 -8.46 -16.26
CA ASP A 77 -11.01 -8.74 -15.82
C ASP A 77 -11.21 -10.25 -15.65
N LYS A 78 -11.59 -10.66 -14.46
CA LYS A 78 -11.95 -12.03 -14.14
C LYS A 78 -13.41 -12.08 -13.75
N PHE A 79 -14.23 -12.62 -14.64
CA PHE A 79 -15.65 -12.74 -14.41
C PHE A 79 -16.00 -14.11 -13.83
N VAL A 80 -16.84 -14.09 -12.81
CA VAL A 80 -17.48 -15.28 -12.24
C VAL A 80 -18.99 -15.08 -12.24
N GLU A 81 -19.73 -16.17 -12.25
CA GLU A 81 -21.19 -16.14 -12.13
C GLU A 81 -21.57 -16.27 -10.63
N ILE A 82 -22.27 -15.27 -10.11
CA ILE A 82 -22.81 -15.24 -8.76
C ILE A 82 -24.30 -14.92 -8.85
N ASP A 83 -25.14 -15.81 -8.38
CA ASP A 83 -26.62 -15.68 -8.41
C ASP A 83 -27.15 -15.37 -9.83
N GLY A 84 -26.61 -16.07 -10.83
CA GLY A 84 -26.98 -15.86 -12.24
C GLY A 84 -26.50 -14.55 -12.87
N LYS A 85 -25.67 -13.79 -12.17
CA LYS A 85 -25.07 -12.55 -12.69
C LYS A 85 -23.56 -12.68 -12.88
N LYS A 86 -23.09 -12.19 -14.03
CA LYS A 86 -21.66 -12.12 -14.33
C LYS A 86 -21.03 -10.97 -13.54
N VAL A 87 -20.20 -11.29 -12.56
CA VAL A 87 -19.54 -10.32 -11.68
C VAL A 87 -18.04 -10.33 -11.97
N ASN A 88 -17.46 -9.15 -12.17
CA ASN A 88 -16.00 -9.02 -12.24
C ASN A 88 -15.41 -9.04 -10.83
N ILE A 89 -14.64 -10.07 -10.51
CA ILE A 89 -13.99 -10.20 -9.20
C ILE A 89 -12.59 -9.58 -9.16
N ASN A 90 -12.04 -9.18 -10.30
CA ASN A 90 -10.79 -8.43 -10.32
C ASN A 90 -11.11 -6.93 -10.25
N LYS A 91 -10.91 -6.33 -9.09
CA LYS A 91 -11.21 -4.91 -8.82
C LYS A 91 -9.98 -4.02 -8.90
N THR A 92 -8.91 -4.48 -9.55
CA THR A 92 -7.71 -3.67 -9.75
C THR A 92 -7.57 -3.19 -11.19
N ARG A 93 -6.64 -2.27 -11.41
CA ARG A 93 -6.36 -1.63 -12.70
C ARG A 93 -4.87 -1.79 -13.05
N GLU A 94 -4.53 -1.73 -14.34
CA GLU A 94 -3.18 -1.99 -14.86
C GLU A 94 -2.08 -1.07 -14.30
N ASP A 95 -2.44 0.13 -13.83
CA ASP A 95 -1.52 1.12 -13.26
C ASP A 95 -1.24 0.90 -11.77
N HIS A 96 -2.00 0.05 -11.08
CA HIS A 96 -1.99 -0.06 -9.62
C HIS A 96 -0.57 -0.19 -9.05
N ARG A 97 0.18 -1.19 -9.47
CA ARG A 97 1.52 -1.40 -8.94
C ARG A 97 2.47 -0.25 -9.27
N THR A 98 2.43 0.21 -10.52
CA THR A 98 3.37 1.23 -10.99
C THR A 98 3.17 2.56 -10.27
N ILE A 99 1.92 3.00 -10.12
CA ILE A 99 1.64 4.24 -9.39
C ILE A 99 1.99 4.12 -7.90
N MET A 100 1.67 3.00 -7.26
CA MET A 100 2.02 2.78 -5.85
C MET A 100 3.53 2.73 -5.63
N ASP A 101 4.29 2.05 -6.49
CA ASP A 101 5.75 2.03 -6.41
C ASP A 101 6.35 3.44 -6.58
N ALA A 102 5.82 4.24 -7.52
CA ALA A 102 6.26 5.62 -7.71
C ALA A 102 5.94 6.49 -6.48
N MET A 103 4.73 6.37 -5.93
CA MET A 103 4.29 7.14 -4.76
C MET A 103 5.12 6.79 -3.51
N ILE A 104 5.41 5.53 -3.27
CA ILE A 104 6.24 5.11 -2.12
C ILE A 104 7.69 5.57 -2.29
N LYS A 105 8.23 5.52 -3.50
CA LYS A 105 9.58 6.05 -3.78
C LYS A 105 9.67 7.55 -3.50
N LEU A 106 8.70 8.33 -3.96
CA LEU A 106 8.63 9.77 -3.69
C LEU A 106 8.40 10.05 -2.20
N TYR A 107 7.65 9.22 -1.51
CA TYR A 107 7.46 9.33 -0.07
C TYR A 107 8.75 9.07 0.72
N ALA A 108 9.59 8.13 0.28
CA ALA A 108 10.91 7.93 0.88
C ALA A 108 11.78 9.19 0.73
N GLN A 109 11.80 9.81 -0.46
CA GLN A 109 12.52 11.07 -0.70
C GLN A 109 11.95 12.23 0.15
N TYR A 110 10.62 12.28 0.32
CA TYR A 110 9.99 13.24 1.22
C TYR A 110 10.50 13.08 2.66
N LYS A 111 10.60 11.87 3.18
CA LYS A 111 11.11 11.63 4.55
C LYS A 111 12.55 12.12 4.71
N GLU A 112 13.41 11.84 3.73
CA GLU A 112 14.78 12.37 3.70
C GLU A 112 14.80 13.92 3.65
N THR A 113 13.87 14.51 2.89
CA THR A 113 13.76 15.97 2.77
C THR A 113 13.32 16.62 4.09
N VAL A 114 12.41 15.99 4.82
CA VAL A 114 12.01 16.43 6.18
C VAL A 114 13.20 16.42 7.13
N GLU A 115 14.03 15.39 7.07
CA GLU A 115 15.27 15.34 7.88
C GLU A 115 16.24 16.47 7.52
N LYS A 116 16.49 16.70 6.22
CA LYS A 116 17.30 17.82 5.74
C LYS A 116 16.76 19.16 6.24
N GLN A 117 15.45 19.37 6.15
CA GLN A 117 14.81 20.60 6.63
C GLN A 117 15.01 20.79 8.13
N SER A 118 14.88 19.73 8.92
CA SER A 118 15.10 19.77 10.38
C SER A 118 16.54 20.11 10.77
N MET A 119 17.50 19.76 9.92
CA MET A 119 18.92 20.09 10.07
C MET A 119 19.27 21.51 9.59
N GLY A 120 18.31 22.27 9.08
CA GLY A 120 18.50 23.64 8.62
C GLY A 120 19.07 23.77 7.20
N PHE A 121 19.06 22.71 6.40
CA PHE A 121 19.49 22.79 5.01
C PHE A 121 18.51 23.62 4.17
N LYS A 122 19.05 24.35 3.19
CA LYS A 122 18.23 25.08 2.23
C LYS A 122 17.47 24.12 1.32
N MET A 123 16.16 24.33 1.18
CA MET A 123 15.29 23.53 0.33
C MET A 123 15.37 23.97 -1.13
N SER A 124 15.66 23.02 -2.02
CA SER A 124 15.58 23.23 -3.47
C SER A 124 14.11 23.27 -3.94
N THR A 125 13.89 23.62 -5.21
CA THR A 125 12.54 23.53 -5.82
C THR A 125 11.99 22.10 -5.76
N TRP A 126 12.85 21.10 -5.98
CA TRP A 126 12.48 19.69 -5.85
C TRP A 126 12.09 19.33 -4.41
N ASP A 127 12.87 19.74 -3.43
CA ASP A 127 12.57 19.53 -2.01
C ASP A 127 11.20 20.14 -1.63
N GLN A 128 10.89 21.32 -2.15
CA GLN A 128 9.59 21.97 -1.90
C GLN A 128 8.42 21.18 -2.50
N LYS A 129 8.58 20.62 -3.71
CA LYS A 129 7.60 19.72 -4.33
C LYS A 129 7.40 18.46 -3.48
N LEU A 130 8.48 17.86 -2.99
CA LEU A 130 8.43 16.68 -2.12
C LEU A 130 7.74 16.97 -0.79
N LEU A 131 8.00 18.12 -0.16
CA LEU A 131 7.33 18.52 1.09
C LEU A 131 5.81 18.67 0.90
N LYS A 132 5.40 19.31 -0.20
CA LYS A 132 3.97 19.42 -0.56
C LYS A 132 3.36 18.03 -0.79
N TYR A 133 4.03 17.20 -1.57
CA TYR A 133 3.58 15.85 -1.90
C TYR A 133 3.39 14.98 -0.65
N GLY A 134 4.39 14.93 0.22
CA GLY A 134 4.35 14.08 1.41
C GLY A 134 3.22 14.47 2.36
N ALA A 135 2.98 15.78 2.56
CA ALA A 135 1.86 16.25 3.36
C ALA A 135 0.50 15.82 2.79
N MET A 136 0.31 15.96 1.47
CA MET A 136 -0.91 15.52 0.79
C MET A 136 -1.10 14.00 0.84
N PHE A 137 -0.02 13.24 0.64
CA PHE A 137 -0.05 11.78 0.68
C PHE A 137 -0.42 11.26 2.07
N GLU A 138 0.18 11.83 3.13
CA GLU A 138 -0.12 11.47 4.51
C GLU A 138 -1.58 11.77 4.87
N GLU A 139 -2.08 12.95 4.52
CA GLU A 139 -3.45 13.37 4.84
C GLU A 139 -4.51 12.57 4.06
N LYS A 140 -4.30 12.41 2.75
CA LYS A 140 -5.35 11.90 1.85
C LYS A 140 -5.32 10.40 1.63
N MET A 141 -4.20 9.73 1.91
CA MET A 141 -4.05 8.29 1.63
C MET A 141 -3.56 7.46 2.81
N MET A 142 -2.78 8.04 3.74
CA MET A 142 -2.18 7.27 4.83
C MET A 142 -2.95 7.37 6.15
N ASP A 143 -3.79 8.39 6.31
CA ASP A 143 -4.59 8.55 7.51
C ASP A 143 -5.63 7.42 7.61
N LEU A 144 -5.75 6.82 8.80
CA LEU A 144 -6.65 5.68 9.03
C LEU A 144 -8.13 6.04 8.96
N SER A 145 -8.48 7.32 8.94
CA SER A 145 -9.86 7.78 8.70
C SER A 145 -10.25 7.76 7.22
N VAL A 146 -9.29 7.61 6.31
CA VAL A 146 -9.56 7.55 4.87
C VAL A 146 -10.25 6.24 4.53
N ASN A 147 -11.41 6.34 3.91
CA ASN A 147 -12.20 5.22 3.43
C ASN A 147 -12.67 5.48 2.01
N ILE A 148 -11.92 4.97 1.03
CA ILE A 148 -12.19 5.12 -0.40
C ILE A 148 -12.01 3.79 -1.13
N ASP A 149 -12.75 3.59 -2.21
CA ASP A 149 -12.60 2.43 -3.07
C ASP A 149 -11.24 2.41 -3.77
N LEU A 150 -10.76 1.22 -4.13
CA LEU A 150 -9.43 1.03 -4.71
C LEU A 150 -9.21 1.88 -5.98
N ILE A 151 -10.17 1.89 -6.90
CA ILE A 151 -10.04 2.65 -8.15
C ILE A 151 -10.01 4.15 -7.88
N ASP A 152 -10.84 4.64 -6.96
CA ASP A 152 -10.82 6.03 -6.53
C ASP A 152 -9.50 6.40 -5.84
N ALA A 153 -8.92 5.47 -5.09
CA ALA A 153 -7.59 5.64 -4.49
C ALA A 153 -6.50 5.77 -5.56
N LEU A 154 -6.55 4.97 -6.63
CA LEU A 154 -5.63 5.09 -7.75
C LEU A 154 -5.78 6.43 -8.46
N ASP A 155 -7.00 6.87 -8.72
CA ASP A 155 -7.28 8.17 -9.35
C ASP A 155 -6.83 9.33 -8.44
N LEU A 156 -7.04 9.22 -7.14
CA LEU A 156 -6.53 10.18 -6.16
C LEU A 156 -5.00 10.23 -6.18
N GLY A 157 -4.34 9.08 -6.30
CA GLY A 157 -2.88 9.01 -6.43
C GLY A 157 -2.38 9.81 -7.65
N TRP A 158 -3.00 9.64 -8.81
CA TRP A 158 -2.66 10.41 -10.01
C TRP A 158 -2.89 11.92 -9.82
N LYS A 159 -3.99 12.31 -9.17
CA LYS A 159 -4.27 13.72 -8.86
C LYS A 159 -3.23 14.33 -7.95
N ILE A 160 -2.83 13.63 -6.89
CA ILE A 160 -1.78 14.09 -5.97
C ILE A 160 -0.46 14.28 -6.72
N LEU A 161 -0.07 13.32 -7.55
CA LEU A 161 1.16 13.43 -8.35
C LEU A 161 1.11 14.64 -9.29
N ALA A 162 0.01 14.82 -10.01
CA ALA A 162 -0.16 15.92 -10.96
C ALA A 162 -0.22 17.30 -10.28
N GLU A 163 -0.69 17.38 -9.05
CA GLU A 163 -0.71 18.63 -8.29
C GLU A 163 0.67 19.04 -7.76
N CYS A 164 1.56 18.07 -7.56
CA CYS A 164 2.86 18.30 -6.93
C CYS A 164 4.02 18.30 -7.92
N PHE A 165 3.91 17.57 -9.03
CA PHE A 165 5.02 17.32 -9.96
C PHE A 165 4.62 17.51 -11.42
N ASP A 166 5.62 17.73 -12.25
CA ASP A 166 5.46 17.58 -13.69
C ASP A 166 5.45 16.10 -14.06
N ARG A 167 4.73 15.77 -15.10
CA ARG A 167 4.51 14.38 -15.54
C ARG A 167 5.80 13.58 -15.75
N THR A 168 6.88 14.24 -16.20
CA THR A 168 8.18 13.60 -16.46
C THR A 168 8.99 13.36 -15.19
N GLU A 169 8.65 14.02 -14.08
CA GLU A 169 9.40 13.95 -12.82
C GLU A 169 9.09 12.71 -11.98
N VAL A 170 7.92 12.08 -12.19
CA VAL A 170 7.42 10.98 -11.33
C VAL A 170 7.99 9.61 -11.70
N GLY A 171 8.72 9.48 -12.80
CA GLY A 171 9.37 8.24 -13.23
C GLY A 171 8.39 7.12 -13.64
N ILE A 172 7.17 7.46 -14.03
CA ILE A 172 6.17 6.52 -14.52
C ILE A 172 6.27 6.41 -16.05
N PRO A 173 6.22 5.19 -16.62
CA PRO A 173 6.24 5.01 -18.07
C PRO A 173 5.17 5.82 -18.80
N SER A 174 5.51 6.43 -19.94
CA SER A 174 4.60 7.27 -20.73
C SER A 174 3.31 6.57 -21.11
N LYS A 175 3.36 5.26 -21.41
CA LYS A 175 2.16 4.45 -21.72
C LYS A 175 1.08 4.57 -20.64
N LEU A 176 1.43 4.57 -19.37
CA LEU A 176 0.49 4.70 -18.27
C LEU A 176 0.15 6.16 -17.99
N SER A 177 1.15 7.04 -17.98
CA SER A 177 0.89 8.45 -17.73
C SER A 177 0.10 9.13 -18.86
N ASP A 178 0.20 8.68 -20.12
CA ASP A 178 -0.67 9.13 -21.22
C ASP A 178 -2.15 8.81 -20.98
N LYS A 179 -2.38 7.67 -20.32
CA LYS A 179 -3.73 7.17 -20.08
C LYS A 179 -4.37 7.73 -18.82
N PHE A 180 -3.60 7.88 -17.75
CA PHE A 180 -4.12 8.14 -16.41
C PHE A 180 -3.76 9.50 -15.83
N TRP A 181 -2.80 10.23 -16.41
CA TRP A 181 -2.47 11.57 -15.93
C TRP A 181 -3.66 12.51 -16.09
N PRO A 182 -4.05 13.27 -15.06
CA PRO A 182 -5.14 14.23 -15.15
C PRO A 182 -4.91 15.26 -16.27
N LYS A 183 -5.98 15.59 -16.98
CA LYS A 183 -5.97 16.61 -18.03
C LYS A 183 -6.06 18.00 -17.44
#